data_6b731d97da78252f0f7c5105e7a78645
#
_entry.id   6b731d97da78252f0f7c5105e7a78645
#
_cell.length_a   1.000
_cell.length_b   1.000
_cell.length_c   1.000
_cell.angle_alpha   90.00
_cell.angle_beta   90.00
_cell.angle_gamma   90.00
#
_symmetry.space_group_name_H-M   'P 1'
#
loop_
_entity.id
_entity.type
_entity.pdbx_description
1 polymer ?
#
loop_
_entity_poly.entity_id
_entity_poly.type
_entity_poly.pdbx_seq_one_letter_code
_entity_poly.pdbx_strand_id
1 'polypeptide(L)'
;MLKCDSRYCVLVGSFLFFVSLALEWNVNLFRTICLCTVLVAIWKEPFFRDMISKSKQLYTSLLFPVIAFFSFVTGPYGTGGLKTFDWVIYLLIGITISLSSKKDIKILLTIPLVCVCFSLLIIFFQWIVNGNIDMLFQHDMKMKIYNESANRMGFVLSLSAAIVFGFFPLLRKYTWSLLILLLITTMLCWFTQSRSAIFALVGTAGVVFIFFIRSELKQGIIILTFFLLVIGGAFFYIGGERITQTVYRGSWDFLLNGRGDIWEAAWEIFQKYPIVGGGVDSFRDALECHLNLLENAGRFPDIRSQYIFWNAHQMILGILCETGIAGLIIFILLIYRAIRDGIKNYPETFPALLMLVDFLIAGIGGYGFHRSWNSAFFFLAIGLIEGLRLRKNSLIRQPPAQHDQPCGAQAE
;
A
#
# COMPACT_ATOMS: atom_id res chain seq x y z
N MET A 1 15.87 -29.69 22.77
CA MET A 1 15.73 -28.88 21.52
C MET A 1 14.30 -28.47 21.38
N LEU A 2 13.98 -27.20 21.63
CA LEU A 2 12.65 -26.63 21.40
C LEU A 2 12.28 -26.82 19.92
N LYS A 3 11.27 -27.64 19.64
CA LYS A 3 10.63 -27.68 18.30
C LYS A 3 9.99 -26.32 18.07
N CYS A 4 10.76 -25.35 17.60
CA CYS A 4 10.22 -24.08 17.19
C CYS A 4 9.27 -24.37 16.00
N ASP A 5 7.97 -24.19 16.22
CA ASP A 5 6.98 -24.33 15.15
C ASP A 5 7.31 -23.26 14.10
N SER A 6 7.53 -23.67 12.85
CA SER A 6 7.84 -22.76 11.73
C SER A 6 6.84 -21.61 11.61
N ARG A 7 5.59 -21.83 12.04
CA ARG A 7 4.54 -20.81 12.06
C ARG A 7 4.83 -19.65 13.01
N TYR A 8 5.37 -19.94 14.21
CA TYR A 8 5.77 -18.87 15.14
C TYR A 8 6.91 -18.04 14.58
N CYS A 9 7.87 -18.66 13.90
CA CYS A 9 8.96 -17.92 13.26
C CYS A 9 8.43 -16.98 12.18
N VAL A 10 7.48 -17.42 11.34
CA VAL A 10 6.84 -16.57 10.32
C VAL A 10 6.07 -15.42 10.96
N LEU A 11 5.31 -15.68 12.03
CA LEU A 11 4.55 -14.62 12.71
C LEU A 11 5.46 -13.58 13.35
N VAL A 12 6.52 -14.00 14.05
CA VAL A 12 7.49 -13.08 14.65
C VAL A 12 8.24 -12.28 13.58
N GLY A 13 8.72 -12.95 12.52
CA GLY A 13 9.36 -12.27 11.39
C GLY A 13 8.44 -11.27 10.71
N SER A 14 7.17 -11.62 10.52
CA SER A 14 6.16 -10.74 9.94
C SER A 14 5.82 -9.56 10.85
N PHE A 15 5.73 -9.78 12.16
CA PHE A 15 5.53 -8.72 13.14
C PHE A 15 6.67 -7.70 13.08
N LEU A 16 7.91 -8.14 13.14
CA LEU A 16 9.08 -7.27 13.05
C LEU A 16 9.13 -6.52 11.72
N PHE A 17 8.79 -7.20 10.63
CA PHE A 17 8.72 -6.58 9.30
C PHE A 17 7.63 -5.50 9.25
N PHE A 18 6.42 -5.73 9.78
CA PHE A 18 5.37 -4.73 9.82
C PHE A 18 5.72 -3.54 10.70
N VAL A 19 6.37 -3.77 11.84
CA VAL A 19 6.89 -2.69 12.69
C VAL A 19 7.91 -1.87 11.90
N SER A 20 8.83 -2.51 11.19
CA SER A 20 9.84 -1.81 10.40
C SER A 20 9.24 -1.02 9.25
N LEU A 21 8.19 -1.55 8.58
CA LEU A 21 7.46 -0.82 7.54
C LEU A 21 6.78 0.42 8.10
N ALA A 22 6.14 0.29 9.28
CA ALA A 22 5.44 1.39 9.92
C ALA A 22 6.39 2.49 10.38
N LEU A 23 7.56 2.12 10.91
CA LEU A 23 8.58 3.04 11.43
C LEU A 23 9.65 3.40 10.39
N GLU A 24 9.66 2.72 9.24
CA GLU A 24 10.73 2.81 8.23
C GLU A 24 12.15 2.58 8.77
N TRP A 25 12.22 1.85 9.87
CA TRP A 25 13.47 1.56 10.55
C TRP A 25 14.04 0.22 10.06
N ASN A 26 15.23 0.29 9.46
CA ASN A 26 15.95 -0.91 8.99
C ASN A 26 15.10 -1.90 8.18
N VAL A 27 14.22 -1.39 7.30
CA VAL A 27 13.29 -2.22 6.50
C VAL A 27 14.01 -3.35 5.77
N ASN A 28 15.24 -3.09 5.29
CA ASN A 28 16.03 -4.10 4.59
C ASN A 28 16.43 -5.27 5.50
N LEU A 29 16.85 -4.98 6.74
CA LEU A 29 17.21 -6.02 7.71
C LEU A 29 16.00 -6.90 8.06
N PHE A 30 14.89 -6.26 8.45
CA PHE A 30 13.69 -6.99 8.86
C PHE A 30 13.01 -7.70 7.68
N ARG A 31 13.08 -7.15 6.47
CA ARG A 31 12.70 -7.83 5.23
C ARG A 31 13.50 -9.11 5.05
N THR A 32 14.83 -9.06 5.22
CA THR A 32 15.69 -10.22 5.08
C THR A 32 15.37 -11.27 6.14
N ILE A 33 15.17 -10.88 7.40
CA ILE A 33 14.76 -11.79 8.48
C ILE A 33 13.42 -12.45 8.14
N CYS A 34 12.43 -11.67 7.71
CA CYS A 34 11.12 -12.19 7.32
C CYS A 34 11.24 -13.15 6.13
N LEU A 35 12.02 -12.79 5.11
CA LEU A 35 12.29 -13.68 3.98
C LEU A 35 12.90 -15.00 4.42
N CYS A 36 13.93 -14.97 5.27
CA CYS A 36 14.54 -16.20 5.80
C CYS A 36 13.51 -17.07 6.54
N THR A 37 12.64 -16.47 7.37
CA THR A 37 11.59 -17.24 8.07
C THR A 37 10.58 -17.83 7.10
N VAL A 38 10.19 -17.10 6.05
CA VAL A 38 9.30 -17.56 4.98
C VAL A 38 9.93 -18.73 4.20
N LEU A 39 11.20 -18.61 3.80
CA LEU A 39 11.91 -19.68 3.07
C LEU A 39 12.04 -20.94 3.93
N VAL A 40 12.35 -20.79 5.22
CA VAL A 40 12.39 -21.91 6.16
C VAL A 40 11.01 -22.56 6.29
N ALA A 41 9.93 -21.78 6.36
CA ALA A 41 8.57 -22.30 6.42
C ALA A 41 8.20 -23.07 5.14
N ILE A 42 8.50 -22.52 3.97
CA ILE A 42 8.26 -23.19 2.68
C ILE A 42 9.07 -24.49 2.57
N TRP A 43 10.31 -24.49 3.07
CA TRP A 43 11.16 -25.66 3.02
C TRP A 43 10.70 -26.77 3.98
N LYS A 44 10.35 -26.41 5.22
CA LYS A 44 9.95 -27.38 6.26
C LYS A 44 8.52 -27.89 6.09
N GLU A 45 7.62 -27.08 5.56
CA GLU A 45 6.20 -27.39 5.48
C GLU A 45 5.81 -27.77 4.04
N PRO A 46 5.67 -29.08 3.73
CA PRO A 46 5.26 -29.55 2.40
C PRO A 46 3.96 -28.91 1.91
N PHE A 47 3.07 -28.58 2.84
CA PHE A 47 1.82 -27.89 2.57
C PHE A 47 2.04 -26.54 1.85
N PHE A 48 2.93 -25.68 2.36
CA PHE A 48 3.22 -24.39 1.72
C PHE A 48 3.81 -24.58 0.33
N ARG A 49 4.75 -25.51 0.18
CA ARG A 49 5.38 -25.81 -1.10
C ARG A 49 4.39 -26.30 -2.14
N ASP A 50 3.49 -27.23 -1.75
CA ASP A 50 2.46 -27.77 -2.63
C ASP A 50 1.44 -26.70 -3.06
N MET A 51 1.01 -25.85 -2.12
CA MET A 51 0.10 -24.76 -2.39
C MET A 51 0.69 -23.71 -3.36
N ILE A 52 1.94 -23.32 -3.14
CA ILE A 52 2.63 -22.35 -3.99
C ILE A 52 2.85 -22.94 -5.39
N SER A 53 3.31 -24.19 -5.49
CA SER A 53 3.58 -24.84 -6.79
C SER A 53 2.32 -25.07 -7.62
N LYS A 54 1.16 -25.25 -7.00
CA LYS A 54 -0.13 -25.46 -7.69
C LYS A 54 -0.85 -24.15 -8.04
N SER A 55 -0.32 -23.01 -7.63
CA SER A 55 -0.96 -21.72 -7.88
C SER A 55 -0.63 -21.18 -9.29
N LYS A 56 -1.50 -21.50 -10.26
CA LYS A 56 -1.42 -20.87 -11.59
C LYS A 56 -1.50 -19.34 -11.56
N GLN A 57 -2.13 -18.78 -10.55
CA GLN A 57 -2.32 -17.33 -10.42
C GLN A 57 -1.11 -16.63 -9.82
N LEU A 58 -0.26 -17.33 -9.06
CA LEU A 58 1.02 -16.82 -8.63
C LEU A 58 1.87 -16.41 -9.84
N TYR A 59 1.87 -17.22 -10.89
CA TYR A 59 2.61 -16.89 -12.12
C TYR A 59 2.15 -15.57 -12.74
N THR A 60 0.84 -15.27 -12.69
CA THR A 60 0.36 -13.97 -13.20
C THR A 60 0.70 -12.80 -12.28
N SER A 61 0.78 -13.02 -10.99
CA SER A 61 1.28 -11.99 -10.04
C SER A 61 2.77 -11.72 -10.23
N LEU A 62 3.52 -12.72 -10.70
CA LEU A 62 4.94 -12.59 -11.03
C LEU A 62 5.20 -11.94 -12.41
N LEU A 63 4.21 -11.89 -13.29
CA LEU A 63 4.40 -11.29 -14.63
C LEU A 63 4.79 -9.82 -14.56
N PHE A 64 4.22 -9.05 -13.63
CA PHE A 64 4.56 -7.63 -13.51
C PHE A 64 6.01 -7.41 -13.06
N PRO A 65 6.53 -8.04 -11.99
CA PRO A 65 7.95 -8.01 -11.67
C PRO A 65 8.86 -8.48 -12.80
N VAL A 66 8.46 -9.52 -13.56
CA VAL A 66 9.25 -10.04 -14.70
C VAL A 66 9.31 -9.02 -15.82
N ILE A 67 8.20 -8.40 -16.22
CA ILE A 67 8.20 -7.36 -17.25
C ILE A 67 8.98 -6.13 -16.78
N ALA A 68 8.84 -5.75 -15.53
CA ALA A 68 9.60 -4.65 -14.95
C ALA A 68 11.10 -4.94 -14.95
N PHE A 69 11.51 -6.18 -14.63
CA PHE A 69 12.91 -6.60 -14.73
C PHE A 69 13.39 -6.60 -16.19
N PHE A 70 12.56 -7.07 -17.13
CA PHE A 70 12.89 -7.02 -18.56
C PHE A 70 13.04 -5.56 -19.03
N SER A 71 12.15 -4.66 -18.61
CA SER A 71 12.27 -3.23 -18.87
C SER A 71 13.58 -2.65 -18.29
N PHE A 72 13.99 -3.07 -17.09
CA PHE A 72 15.27 -2.67 -16.52
C PHE A 72 16.46 -3.11 -17.40
N VAL A 73 16.44 -4.33 -17.91
CA VAL A 73 17.54 -4.88 -18.74
C VAL A 73 17.61 -4.21 -20.13
N THR A 74 16.44 -3.87 -20.69
CA THR A 74 16.35 -3.33 -22.08
C THR A 74 16.24 -1.82 -22.11
N GLY A 75 15.84 -1.18 -21.03
CA GLY A 75 15.67 0.26 -20.94
C GLY A 75 17.02 0.98 -20.83
N PRO A 76 17.15 2.17 -21.46
CA PRO A 76 18.41 2.90 -21.50
C PRO A 76 18.83 3.53 -20.18
N TYR A 77 17.91 3.68 -19.20
CA TYR A 77 18.15 4.41 -17.96
C TYR A 77 17.88 3.57 -16.71
N GLY A 78 17.57 2.29 -16.83
CA GLY A 78 17.17 1.45 -15.70
C GLY A 78 18.26 1.32 -14.63
N THR A 79 17.95 1.64 -13.38
CA THR A 79 18.85 1.47 -12.23
C THR A 79 18.25 0.57 -11.14
N GLY A 80 16.93 0.36 -11.17
CA GLY A 80 16.16 -0.28 -10.12
C GLY A 80 15.89 -1.78 -10.25
N GLY A 81 16.66 -2.53 -11.05
CA GLY A 81 16.38 -3.95 -11.31
C GLY A 81 16.28 -4.81 -10.06
N LEU A 82 17.09 -4.55 -9.04
CA LEU A 82 17.03 -5.28 -7.77
C LEU A 82 15.71 -5.04 -7.02
N LYS A 83 15.04 -3.90 -7.22
CA LYS A 83 13.74 -3.61 -6.59
C LYS A 83 12.64 -4.57 -7.03
N THR A 84 12.73 -5.11 -8.24
CA THR A 84 11.75 -6.09 -8.75
C THR A 84 11.79 -7.40 -7.98
N PHE A 85 12.95 -7.80 -7.45
CA PHE A 85 13.07 -8.95 -6.55
C PHE A 85 12.40 -8.66 -5.20
N ASP A 86 12.49 -7.43 -4.69
CA ASP A 86 11.78 -7.03 -3.48
C ASP A 86 10.27 -7.23 -3.62
N TRP A 87 9.70 -6.91 -4.78
CA TRP A 87 8.28 -7.09 -5.06
C TRP A 87 7.85 -8.56 -4.96
N VAL A 88 8.68 -9.47 -5.48
CA VAL A 88 8.45 -10.91 -5.34
C VAL A 88 8.52 -11.33 -3.87
N ILE A 89 9.47 -10.81 -3.12
CA ILE A 89 9.63 -11.11 -1.69
C ILE A 89 8.37 -10.68 -0.92
N TYR A 90 7.87 -9.46 -1.12
CA TYR A 90 6.67 -8.96 -0.45
C TYR A 90 5.42 -9.77 -0.80
N LEU A 91 5.30 -10.18 -2.06
CA LEU A 91 4.24 -11.08 -2.52
C LEU A 91 4.28 -12.42 -1.76
N LEU A 92 5.46 -13.05 -1.67
CA LEU A 92 5.65 -14.32 -0.96
C LEU A 92 5.39 -14.20 0.54
N ILE A 93 5.79 -13.10 1.17
CA ILE A 93 5.49 -12.81 2.58
C ILE A 93 3.98 -12.80 2.79
N GLY A 94 3.24 -12.06 1.97
CA GLY A 94 1.78 -11.98 2.05
C GLY A 94 1.09 -13.32 1.90
N ILE A 95 1.51 -14.13 0.91
CA ILE A 95 1.00 -15.48 0.69
C ILE A 95 1.25 -16.36 1.93
N THR A 96 2.46 -16.36 2.46
CA THR A 96 2.84 -17.22 3.58
C THR A 96 2.08 -16.87 4.86
N ILE A 97 1.91 -15.59 5.17
CA ILE A 97 1.09 -15.13 6.31
C ILE A 97 -0.33 -15.65 6.17
N SER A 98 -0.92 -15.53 5.00
CA SER A 98 -2.31 -15.93 4.75
C SER A 98 -2.52 -17.44 4.80
N LEU A 99 -1.48 -18.21 4.45
CA LEU A 99 -1.52 -19.68 4.50
C LEU A 99 -1.35 -20.21 5.93
N SER A 100 -0.70 -19.47 6.83
CA SER A 100 -0.41 -19.93 8.19
C SER A 100 -1.68 -20.14 9.01
N SER A 101 -2.55 -19.15 9.14
CA SER A 101 -3.86 -19.27 9.80
C SER A 101 -4.82 -18.14 9.39
N LYS A 102 -6.14 -18.42 9.39
CA LYS A 102 -7.14 -17.35 9.21
C LYS A 102 -7.07 -16.29 10.31
N LYS A 103 -6.67 -16.69 11.52
CA LYS A 103 -6.54 -15.79 12.68
C LYS A 103 -5.31 -14.89 12.55
N ASP A 104 -4.28 -15.36 11.87
CA ASP A 104 -2.99 -14.68 11.79
C ASP A 104 -3.04 -13.40 10.94
N ILE A 105 -4.04 -13.26 10.09
CA ILE A 105 -4.27 -12.02 9.34
C ILE A 105 -4.43 -10.80 10.28
N LYS A 106 -4.83 -11.03 11.55
CA LYS A 106 -4.92 -9.98 12.56
C LYS A 106 -3.58 -9.29 12.84
N ILE A 107 -2.46 -9.92 12.45
CA ILE A 107 -1.14 -9.31 12.56
C ILE A 107 -1.05 -8.00 11.77
N LEU A 108 -1.89 -7.82 10.72
CA LEU A 108 -1.98 -6.56 10.00
C LEU A 108 -2.39 -5.37 10.89
N LEU A 109 -3.11 -5.62 12.00
CA LEU A 109 -3.46 -4.56 12.96
C LEU A 109 -2.23 -4.00 13.70
N THR A 110 -1.10 -4.68 13.64
CA THR A 110 0.17 -4.14 14.16
C THR A 110 0.55 -2.85 13.43
N ILE A 111 0.27 -2.74 12.14
CA ILE A 111 0.62 -1.55 11.33
C ILE A 111 -0.07 -0.30 11.89
N PRO A 112 -1.42 -0.22 11.97
CA PRO A 112 -2.09 0.95 12.52
C PRO A 112 -1.73 1.21 13.99
N LEU A 113 -1.58 0.19 14.82
CA LEU A 113 -1.21 0.37 16.22
C LEU A 113 0.17 1.00 16.37
N VAL A 114 1.18 0.49 15.65
CA VAL A 114 2.54 1.05 15.69
C VAL A 114 2.57 2.46 15.12
N CYS A 115 1.88 2.71 14.00
CA CYS A 115 1.80 4.05 13.40
C CYS A 115 1.18 5.06 14.36
N VAL A 116 0.08 4.72 15.03
CA VAL A 116 -0.58 5.58 16.02
C VAL A 116 0.36 5.85 17.20
N CYS A 117 0.91 4.81 17.82
CA CYS A 117 1.82 4.97 18.96
C CYS A 117 3.02 5.85 18.60
N PHE A 118 3.64 5.62 17.45
CA PHE A 118 4.80 6.37 17.00
C PHE A 118 4.45 7.83 16.70
N SER A 119 3.32 8.08 16.04
CA SER A 119 2.84 9.44 15.78
C SER A 119 2.58 10.22 17.06
N LEU A 120 1.94 9.59 18.05
CA LEU A 120 1.69 10.21 19.35
C LEU A 120 2.98 10.50 20.10
N LEU A 121 3.97 9.60 20.05
CA LEU A 121 5.29 9.84 20.64
C LEU A 121 5.98 11.05 20.01
N ILE A 122 5.91 11.20 18.67
CA ILE A 122 6.51 12.35 17.99
C ILE A 122 5.82 13.64 18.40
N ILE A 123 4.48 13.67 18.44
CA ILE A 123 3.71 14.82 18.91
C ILE A 123 4.14 15.19 20.34
N PHE A 124 4.27 14.21 21.21
CA PHE A 124 4.69 14.40 22.58
C PHE A 124 6.13 14.96 22.69
N PHE A 125 7.07 14.41 21.92
CA PHE A 125 8.44 14.94 21.87
C PHE A 125 8.51 16.35 21.30
N GLN A 126 7.77 16.64 20.25
CA GLN A 126 7.70 18.00 19.69
C GLN A 126 7.12 19.00 20.69
N TRP A 127 6.11 18.56 21.46
CA TRP A 127 5.55 19.38 22.54
C TRP A 127 6.59 19.69 23.63
N ILE A 128 7.34 18.68 24.09
CA ILE A 128 8.37 18.86 25.13
C ILE A 128 9.48 19.81 24.63
N VAL A 129 9.97 19.60 23.40
CA VAL A 129 11.10 20.37 22.86
C VAL A 129 10.71 21.82 22.57
N ASN A 130 9.51 22.07 22.06
CA ASN A 130 9.08 23.39 21.62
C ASN A 130 8.31 24.17 22.70
N GLY A 131 7.92 23.52 23.81
CA GLY A 131 7.18 24.13 24.91
C GLY A 131 5.77 24.63 24.58
N ASN A 132 5.29 24.39 23.35
CA ASN A 132 4.03 24.95 22.89
C ASN A 132 3.25 23.97 21.96
N ILE A 133 2.06 23.53 22.44
CA ILE A 133 1.14 22.71 21.65
C ILE A 133 0.55 23.50 20.45
N ASP A 134 0.41 24.81 20.58
CA ASP A 134 -0.18 25.65 19.53
C ASP A 134 0.60 25.59 18.21
N MET A 135 1.90 25.26 18.26
CA MET A 135 2.70 25.02 17.04
C MET A 135 2.20 23.83 16.21
N LEU A 136 1.54 22.83 16.83
CA LEU A 136 0.97 21.68 16.10
C LEU A 136 -0.24 22.09 15.25
N PHE A 137 -0.89 23.19 15.60
CA PHE A 137 -2.07 23.71 14.90
C PHE A 137 -1.75 24.86 13.94
N GLN A 138 -0.50 25.32 13.91
CA GLN A 138 -0.10 26.35 12.94
C GLN A 138 -0.02 25.77 11.53
N HIS A 139 -0.62 26.47 10.57
CA HIS A 139 -0.77 26.09 9.18
C HIS A 139 0.53 25.68 8.45
N ASP A 140 1.69 26.15 8.94
CA ASP A 140 3.00 25.94 8.30
C ASP A 140 3.82 24.79 8.92
N MET A 141 3.41 24.23 10.07
CA MET A 141 4.11 23.13 10.72
C MET A 141 3.53 21.79 10.31
N LYS A 142 3.92 21.32 9.12
CA LYS A 142 3.70 19.94 8.73
C LYS A 142 4.41 19.03 9.71
N MET A 143 3.70 17.99 10.19
CA MET A 143 4.29 16.97 11.04
C MET A 143 5.44 16.29 10.29
N LYS A 144 6.67 16.76 10.53
CA LYS A 144 7.89 16.21 9.93
C LYS A 144 8.53 15.25 10.90
N ILE A 145 8.72 14.01 10.48
CA ILE A 145 9.43 13.00 11.22
C ILE A 145 10.80 12.82 10.56
N TYR A 146 11.88 13.05 11.28
CA TYR A 146 13.26 12.71 10.87
C TYR A 146 13.60 13.07 9.40
N ASN A 147 13.49 14.32 8.99
CA ASN A 147 13.70 14.74 7.58
C ASN A 147 12.78 14.05 6.54
N GLU A 148 11.84 13.22 6.96
CA GLU A 148 10.90 12.57 6.08
C GLU A 148 9.73 13.49 5.74
N SER A 149 9.23 13.37 4.52
CA SER A 149 8.12 14.22 4.08
C SER A 149 6.83 13.87 4.83
N ALA A 150 6.07 14.88 5.27
CA ALA A 150 4.75 14.73 5.86
C ALA A 150 3.81 13.86 4.99
N ASN A 151 4.02 13.86 3.67
CA ASN A 151 3.29 13.03 2.73
C ASN A 151 3.43 11.53 3.02
N ARG A 152 4.61 11.09 3.43
CA ARG A 152 4.90 9.68 3.70
C ARG A 152 4.14 9.19 4.92
N MET A 153 4.19 9.95 6.01
CA MET A 153 3.42 9.61 7.22
C MET A 153 1.94 9.60 6.94
N GLY A 154 1.46 10.58 6.18
CA GLY A 154 0.07 10.63 5.74
C GLY A 154 -0.35 9.35 5.01
N PHE A 155 0.48 8.88 4.08
CA PHE A 155 0.19 7.64 3.35
C PHE A 155 0.12 6.41 4.27
N VAL A 156 1.07 6.23 5.18
CA VAL A 156 1.05 5.10 6.10
C VAL A 156 -0.15 5.16 7.04
N LEU A 157 -0.57 6.36 7.43
CA LEU A 157 -1.78 6.56 8.25
C LEU A 157 -3.07 6.32 7.46
N SER A 158 -3.18 6.76 6.20
CA SER A 158 -4.37 6.45 5.37
C SER A 158 -4.49 4.94 5.14
N LEU A 159 -3.38 4.28 4.82
CA LEU A 159 -3.31 2.84 4.68
C LEU A 159 -3.68 2.12 5.98
N SER A 160 -3.24 2.64 7.12
CA SER A 160 -3.59 2.13 8.44
C SER A 160 -5.09 2.22 8.69
N ALA A 161 -5.73 3.34 8.33
CA ALA A 161 -7.17 3.49 8.41
C ALA A 161 -7.90 2.50 7.47
N ALA A 162 -7.39 2.28 6.26
CA ALA A 162 -7.93 1.29 5.33
C ALA A 162 -7.88 -0.14 5.91
N ILE A 163 -6.78 -0.52 6.55
CA ILE A 163 -6.66 -1.80 7.25
C ILE A 163 -7.70 -1.91 8.37
N VAL A 164 -7.85 -0.88 9.21
CA VAL A 164 -8.84 -0.86 10.30
C VAL A 164 -10.25 -1.00 9.75
N PHE A 165 -10.61 -0.26 8.70
CA PHE A 165 -11.89 -0.41 8.00
C PHE A 165 -12.13 -1.86 7.55
N GLY A 166 -11.11 -2.50 7.01
CA GLY A 166 -11.19 -3.87 6.53
C GLY A 166 -11.50 -4.90 7.62
N PHE A 167 -11.17 -4.60 8.87
CA PHE A 167 -11.42 -5.51 9.99
C PHE A 167 -12.83 -5.41 10.60
N PHE A 168 -13.64 -4.40 10.27
CA PHE A 168 -14.99 -4.28 10.82
C PHE A 168 -15.85 -5.55 10.63
N PRO A 169 -15.94 -6.16 9.43
CA PRO A 169 -16.74 -7.38 9.24
C PRO A 169 -16.18 -8.59 9.99
N LEU A 170 -14.86 -8.63 10.25
CA LEU A 170 -14.18 -9.76 10.88
C LEU A 170 -14.19 -9.68 12.40
N LEU A 171 -14.21 -8.49 12.97
CA LEU A 171 -14.03 -8.22 14.39
C LEU A 171 -15.21 -7.43 14.97
N ARG A 172 -16.44 -7.83 14.61
CA ARG A 172 -17.69 -7.16 15.07
C ARG A 172 -17.76 -6.96 16.60
N LYS A 173 -17.23 -7.92 17.37
CA LYS A 173 -17.18 -7.82 18.85
C LYS A 173 -16.35 -6.61 19.33
N TYR A 174 -15.39 -6.15 18.52
CA TYR A 174 -14.46 -5.07 18.85
C TYR A 174 -14.75 -3.78 18.07
N THR A 175 -16.00 -3.61 17.60
CA THR A 175 -16.39 -2.46 16.75
C THR A 175 -16.01 -1.12 17.38
N TRP A 176 -16.26 -0.92 18.68
CA TRP A 176 -15.89 0.32 19.35
C TRP A 176 -14.39 0.58 19.40
N SER A 177 -13.59 -0.45 19.69
CA SER A 177 -12.12 -0.34 19.69
C SER A 177 -11.60 0.00 18.29
N LEU A 178 -12.18 -0.62 17.24
CA LEU A 178 -11.84 -0.30 15.85
C LEU A 178 -12.26 1.13 15.48
N LEU A 179 -13.41 1.60 15.93
CA LEU A 179 -13.86 2.99 15.70
C LEU A 179 -12.92 4.00 16.38
N ILE A 180 -12.51 3.75 17.64
CA ILE A 180 -11.55 4.62 18.33
C ILE A 180 -10.21 4.63 17.57
N LEU A 181 -9.69 3.46 17.20
CA LEU A 181 -8.43 3.36 16.45
C LEU A 181 -8.53 4.08 15.09
N LEU A 182 -9.65 3.92 14.38
CA LEU A 182 -9.92 4.59 13.12
C LEU A 182 -9.97 6.11 13.30
N LEU A 183 -10.67 6.60 14.33
CA LEU A 183 -10.76 8.03 14.63
C LEU A 183 -9.37 8.62 14.89
N ILE A 184 -8.58 7.98 15.76
CA ILE A 184 -7.22 8.45 16.06
C ILE A 184 -6.35 8.43 14.81
N THR A 185 -6.37 7.35 14.04
CA THR A 185 -5.58 7.22 12.80
C THR A 185 -5.96 8.30 11.79
N THR A 186 -7.26 8.59 11.64
CA THR A 186 -7.78 9.62 10.74
C THR A 186 -7.36 11.01 11.20
N MET A 187 -7.47 11.33 12.49
CA MET A 187 -7.00 12.60 13.04
C MET A 187 -5.51 12.81 12.81
N LEU A 188 -4.70 11.78 13.05
CA LEU A 188 -3.25 11.84 12.82
C LEU A 188 -2.93 12.00 11.33
N CYS A 189 -3.63 11.30 10.44
CA CYS A 189 -3.50 11.48 8.98
C CYS A 189 -3.79 12.93 8.58
N TRP A 190 -4.78 13.53 9.21
CA TRP A 190 -5.16 14.92 9.01
C TRP A 190 -4.02 15.89 9.38
N PHE A 191 -3.38 15.71 10.53
CA PHE A 191 -2.24 16.54 10.96
C PHE A 191 -1.04 16.50 10.00
N THR A 192 -0.92 15.46 9.17
CA THR A 192 0.13 15.41 8.16
C THR A 192 -0.07 16.40 7.01
N GLN A 193 -1.28 16.93 6.81
CA GLN A 193 -1.66 17.79 5.69
C GLN A 193 -1.32 17.20 4.30
N SER A 194 -1.20 15.87 4.21
CA SER A 194 -0.94 15.16 2.96
C SER A 194 -2.22 15.01 2.15
N ARG A 195 -2.36 15.78 1.08
CA ARG A 195 -3.55 15.77 0.22
C ARG A 195 -3.82 14.39 -0.39
N SER A 196 -2.79 13.72 -0.89
CA SER A 196 -2.92 12.39 -1.48
C SER A 196 -3.38 11.35 -0.45
N ALA A 197 -2.90 11.44 0.80
CA ALA A 197 -3.34 10.57 1.88
C ALA A 197 -4.79 10.82 2.28
N ILE A 198 -5.18 12.09 2.41
CA ILE A 198 -6.57 12.45 2.73
C ILE A 198 -7.50 12.02 1.60
N PHE A 199 -7.09 12.22 0.34
CA PHE A 199 -7.86 11.77 -0.83
C PHE A 199 -8.01 10.24 -0.85
N ALA A 200 -6.95 9.49 -0.52
CA ALA A 200 -6.99 8.04 -0.41
C ALA A 200 -7.92 7.59 0.71
N LEU A 201 -7.82 8.20 1.89
CA LEU A 201 -8.69 7.91 3.02
C LEU A 201 -10.17 8.13 2.68
N VAL A 202 -10.49 9.28 2.05
CA VAL A 202 -11.85 9.61 1.61
C VAL A 202 -12.35 8.61 0.58
N GLY A 203 -11.54 8.29 -0.45
CA GLY A 203 -11.93 7.34 -1.48
C GLY A 203 -12.12 5.92 -0.93
N THR A 204 -11.25 5.48 -0.02
CA THR A 204 -11.37 4.17 0.64
C THR A 204 -12.63 4.12 1.52
N ALA A 205 -12.92 5.16 2.29
CA ALA A 205 -14.15 5.24 3.07
C ALA A 205 -15.41 5.22 2.18
N GLY A 206 -15.35 5.86 1.00
CA GLY A 206 -16.42 5.79 -0.01
C GLY A 206 -16.64 4.35 -0.54
N VAL A 207 -15.56 3.62 -0.83
CA VAL A 207 -15.66 2.21 -1.24
C VAL A 207 -16.27 1.36 -0.12
N VAL A 208 -15.82 1.55 1.12
CA VAL A 208 -16.38 0.87 2.30
C VAL A 208 -17.87 1.16 2.45
N PHE A 209 -18.26 2.42 2.30
CA PHE A 209 -19.67 2.82 2.36
C PHE A 209 -20.53 2.09 1.31
N ILE A 210 -20.07 2.02 0.05
CA ILE A 210 -20.78 1.31 -1.03
C ILE A 210 -20.95 -0.19 -0.69
N PHE A 211 -19.92 -0.81 -0.07
CA PHE A 211 -19.98 -2.21 0.35
C PHE A 211 -20.99 -2.43 1.48
N PHE A 212 -21.00 -1.56 2.51
CA PHE A 212 -21.84 -1.73 3.70
C PHE A 212 -23.30 -1.30 3.50
N ILE A 213 -23.56 -0.36 2.59
CA ILE A 213 -24.95 0.07 2.30
C ILE A 213 -25.82 -1.08 1.78
N ARG A 214 -25.20 -2.06 1.15
CA ARG A 214 -25.87 -3.27 0.64
C ARG A 214 -26.13 -4.34 1.69
N SER A 215 -25.35 -4.34 2.77
CA SER A 215 -25.36 -5.44 3.75
C SER A 215 -25.99 -5.07 5.10
N GLU A 216 -25.75 -3.86 5.60
CA GLU A 216 -26.20 -3.44 6.94
C GLU A 216 -26.35 -1.92 7.03
N LEU A 217 -27.56 -1.43 6.84
CA LEU A 217 -27.90 0.00 6.76
C LEU A 217 -27.38 0.85 7.95
N LYS A 218 -27.41 0.31 9.18
CA LYS A 218 -26.96 1.05 10.38
C LYS A 218 -25.45 1.30 10.37
N GLN A 219 -24.64 0.32 9.98
CA GLN A 219 -23.20 0.48 9.88
C GLN A 219 -22.84 1.42 8.72
N GLY A 220 -23.58 1.32 7.60
CA GLY A 220 -23.44 2.24 6.48
C GLY A 220 -23.68 3.69 6.85
N ILE A 221 -24.70 3.99 7.67
CA ILE A 221 -24.99 5.35 8.14
C ILE A 221 -23.87 5.88 9.04
N ILE A 222 -23.34 5.08 9.97
CA ILE A 222 -22.23 5.49 10.84
C ILE A 222 -20.98 5.82 9.99
N ILE A 223 -20.67 4.97 9.03
CA ILE A 223 -19.51 5.17 8.12
C ILE A 223 -19.76 6.40 7.23
N LEU A 224 -20.98 6.61 6.72
CA LEU A 224 -21.32 7.79 5.95
C LEU A 224 -21.18 9.08 6.76
N THR A 225 -21.69 9.08 8.00
CA THR A 225 -21.56 10.24 8.90
C THR A 225 -20.11 10.56 9.17
N PHE A 226 -19.30 9.53 9.46
CA PHE A 226 -17.85 9.67 9.62
C PHE A 226 -17.18 10.21 8.35
N PHE A 227 -17.55 9.67 7.19
CA PHE A 227 -17.06 10.10 5.87
C PHE A 227 -17.39 11.56 5.58
N LEU A 228 -18.63 11.99 5.83
CA LEU A 228 -19.05 13.38 5.65
C LEU A 228 -18.34 14.35 6.60
N LEU A 229 -18.09 13.94 7.84
CA LEU A 229 -17.28 14.70 8.79
C LEU A 229 -15.83 14.85 8.33
N VAL A 230 -15.25 13.77 7.79
CA VAL A 230 -13.89 13.79 7.25
C VAL A 230 -13.81 14.66 5.99
N ILE A 231 -14.77 14.53 5.06
CA ILE A 231 -14.82 15.38 3.86
C ILE A 231 -15.09 16.83 4.22
N GLY A 232 -16.06 17.09 5.08
CA GLY A 232 -16.41 18.45 5.50
C GLY A 232 -15.21 19.14 6.16
N GLY A 233 -14.55 18.44 7.08
CA GLY A 233 -13.31 18.93 7.67
C GLY A 233 -12.21 19.16 6.62
N ALA A 234 -12.04 18.22 5.64
CA ALA A 234 -11.07 18.34 4.55
C ALA A 234 -11.31 19.57 3.70
N PHE A 235 -12.55 19.78 3.34
CA PHE A 235 -12.95 20.92 2.52
C PHE A 235 -12.67 22.25 3.25
N PHE A 236 -13.01 22.33 4.53
CA PHE A 236 -12.77 23.53 5.33
C PHE A 236 -11.28 23.83 5.53
N TYR A 237 -10.46 22.80 5.79
CA TYR A 237 -9.06 22.98 6.17
C TYR A 237 -8.11 23.15 4.99
N ILE A 238 -8.30 22.37 3.91
CA ILE A 238 -7.39 22.36 2.75
C ILE A 238 -7.90 23.26 1.62
N GLY A 239 -9.24 23.36 1.51
CA GLY A 239 -9.90 23.94 0.36
C GLY A 239 -10.04 25.45 0.41
N GLY A 240 -10.35 26.01 1.56
CA GLY A 240 -10.80 27.41 1.64
C GLY A 240 -9.78 28.39 1.07
N GLU A 241 -8.56 28.34 1.56
CA GLU A 241 -7.56 29.35 1.18
C GLU A 241 -6.93 29.08 -0.20
N ARG A 242 -6.70 27.82 -0.55
CA ARG A 242 -6.04 27.47 -1.82
C ARG A 242 -6.96 27.44 -3.01
N ILE A 243 -8.21 27.02 -2.85
CA ILE A 243 -9.23 27.14 -3.90
C ILE A 243 -9.45 28.62 -4.21
N THR A 244 -9.54 29.45 -3.18
CA THR A 244 -9.66 30.89 -3.32
C THR A 244 -8.42 31.45 -4.05
N GLN A 245 -7.20 31.07 -3.68
CA GLN A 245 -5.97 31.49 -4.35
C GLN A 245 -5.86 30.98 -5.79
N THR A 246 -6.34 29.75 -6.08
CA THR A 246 -6.36 29.20 -7.45
C THR A 246 -7.34 29.94 -8.34
N VAL A 247 -8.53 30.23 -7.82
CA VAL A 247 -9.55 31.03 -8.52
C VAL A 247 -9.02 32.45 -8.76
N TYR A 248 -8.37 33.05 -7.77
CA TYR A 248 -7.78 34.39 -7.91
C TYR A 248 -6.59 34.46 -8.90
N ARG A 249 -5.75 33.42 -8.95
CA ARG A 249 -4.58 33.39 -9.83
C ARG A 249 -4.87 32.85 -11.23
N GLY A 250 -6.02 32.24 -11.44
CA GLY A 250 -6.43 31.67 -12.75
C GLY A 250 -5.55 30.53 -13.26
N SER A 251 -4.69 29.95 -12.40
CA SER A 251 -3.73 28.94 -12.79
C SER A 251 -3.99 27.61 -12.07
N TRP A 252 -4.23 26.55 -12.86
CA TRP A 252 -4.35 25.18 -12.38
C TRP A 252 -3.05 24.62 -11.80
N ASP A 253 -1.89 25.20 -12.15
CA ASP A 253 -0.56 24.75 -11.68
C ASP A 253 -0.42 24.87 -10.17
N PHE A 254 -1.12 25.84 -9.57
CA PHE A 254 -1.16 25.97 -8.13
C PHE A 254 -1.89 24.81 -7.43
N LEU A 255 -2.96 24.28 -8.03
CA LEU A 255 -3.63 23.06 -7.54
C LEU A 255 -2.75 21.82 -7.72
N LEU A 256 -2.06 21.72 -8.84
CA LEU A 256 -1.16 20.60 -9.18
C LEU A 256 0.18 20.70 -8.46
N ASN A 257 0.46 21.82 -7.82
CA ASN A 257 1.73 22.06 -7.09
C ASN A 257 2.98 21.89 -7.97
N GLY A 258 2.92 22.43 -9.22
CA GLY A 258 3.99 22.32 -10.22
C GLY A 258 4.18 20.92 -10.82
N ARG A 259 3.20 20.03 -10.66
CA ARG A 259 3.31 18.65 -11.21
C ARG A 259 2.98 18.56 -12.69
N GLY A 260 2.38 19.58 -13.28
CA GLY A 260 2.05 19.63 -14.70
C GLY A 260 3.26 19.34 -15.57
N ASP A 261 4.35 20.04 -15.32
CA ASP A 261 5.61 19.89 -16.07
C ASP A 261 6.24 18.51 -15.89
N ILE A 262 6.16 17.95 -14.67
CA ILE A 262 6.67 16.59 -14.39
C ILE A 262 5.86 15.55 -15.16
N TRP A 263 4.55 15.73 -15.25
CA TRP A 263 3.67 14.82 -15.98
C TRP A 263 3.87 14.93 -17.49
N GLU A 264 4.10 16.13 -18.00
CA GLU A 264 4.47 16.34 -19.41
C GLU A 264 5.80 15.64 -19.72
N ALA A 265 6.83 15.84 -18.89
CA ALA A 265 8.11 15.15 -19.05
C ALA A 265 7.97 13.62 -19.00
N ALA A 266 7.17 13.09 -18.05
CA ALA A 266 6.90 11.67 -17.96
C ALA A 266 6.21 11.12 -19.21
N TRP A 267 5.27 11.89 -19.77
CA TRP A 267 4.60 11.54 -21.01
C TRP A 267 5.54 11.54 -22.23
N GLU A 268 6.42 12.52 -22.35
CA GLU A 268 7.41 12.58 -23.43
C GLU A 268 8.43 11.43 -23.34
N ILE A 269 8.86 11.05 -22.11
CA ILE A 269 9.70 9.86 -21.90
C ILE A 269 8.95 8.60 -22.39
N PHE A 270 7.67 8.46 -22.03
CA PHE A 270 6.84 7.35 -22.51
C PHE A 270 6.74 7.32 -24.03
N GLN A 271 6.50 8.46 -24.69
CA GLN A 271 6.43 8.53 -26.15
C GLN A 271 7.73 8.07 -26.81
N LYS A 272 8.86 8.32 -26.17
CA LYS A 272 10.16 7.87 -26.67
C LYS A 272 10.39 6.36 -26.48
N TYR A 273 9.82 5.77 -25.43
CA TYR A 273 9.98 4.34 -25.11
C TYR A 273 8.61 3.67 -24.85
N PRO A 274 7.70 3.60 -25.85
CA PRO A 274 6.29 3.29 -25.58
C PRO A 274 6.03 1.84 -25.19
N ILE A 275 6.84 0.87 -25.63
CA ILE A 275 6.56 -0.56 -25.45
C ILE A 275 7.03 -1.05 -24.10
N VAL A 276 8.31 -0.87 -23.77
CA VAL A 276 8.96 -1.41 -22.56
C VAL A 276 9.38 -0.35 -21.56
N GLY A 277 9.20 0.94 -21.89
CA GLY A 277 9.59 2.05 -21.03
C GLY A 277 11.09 2.33 -21.01
N GLY A 278 11.50 3.31 -20.21
CA GLY A 278 12.89 3.72 -20.03
C GLY A 278 13.70 2.84 -19.07
N GLY A 279 13.03 1.92 -18.36
CA GLY A 279 13.61 1.07 -17.31
C GLY A 279 13.06 1.38 -15.93
N VAL A 280 13.01 0.38 -15.04
CA VAL A 280 12.53 0.56 -13.66
C VAL A 280 13.45 1.51 -12.90
N ASP A 281 12.86 2.43 -12.12
CA ASP A 281 13.54 3.48 -11.35
C ASP A 281 14.35 4.46 -12.22
N SER A 282 14.03 4.53 -13.51
CA SER A 282 14.75 5.33 -14.51
C SER A 282 14.26 6.77 -14.59
N PHE A 283 13.12 7.09 -13.97
CA PHE A 283 12.46 8.39 -14.17
C PHE A 283 13.39 9.56 -13.90
N ARG A 284 14.17 9.51 -12.82
CA ARG A 284 15.11 10.58 -12.47
C ARG A 284 16.15 10.81 -13.54
N ASP A 285 16.83 9.73 -13.97
CA ASP A 285 17.94 9.84 -14.93
C ASP A 285 17.40 10.19 -16.32
N ALA A 286 16.24 9.62 -16.70
CA ALA A 286 15.56 9.99 -17.91
C ALA A 286 15.07 11.43 -17.91
N LEU A 287 14.54 11.92 -16.78
CA LEU A 287 14.16 13.32 -16.60
C LEU A 287 15.34 14.25 -16.73
N GLU A 288 16.47 13.94 -16.10
CA GLU A 288 17.67 14.75 -16.16
C GLU A 288 18.22 14.88 -17.60
N CYS A 289 18.28 13.76 -18.34
CA CYS A 289 18.62 13.78 -19.76
C CYS A 289 17.61 14.59 -20.58
N HIS A 290 16.32 14.46 -20.28
CA HIS A 290 15.25 15.14 -20.98
C HIS A 290 15.25 16.65 -20.70
N LEU A 291 15.46 17.07 -19.44
CA LEU A 291 15.57 18.47 -19.06
C LEU A 291 16.71 19.20 -19.76
N ASN A 292 17.86 18.52 -19.95
CA ASN A 292 18.96 19.09 -20.72
C ASN A 292 18.55 19.43 -22.17
N LEU A 293 17.72 18.57 -22.79
CA LEU A 293 17.20 18.82 -24.14
C LEU A 293 16.16 19.94 -24.15
N LEU A 294 15.29 20.00 -23.14
CA LEU A 294 14.24 21.03 -23.02
C LEU A 294 14.82 22.42 -22.70
N GLU A 295 15.84 22.48 -21.84
CA GLU A 295 16.56 23.75 -21.57
C GLU A 295 17.24 24.28 -22.83
N ASN A 296 17.90 23.41 -23.59
CA ASN A 296 18.49 23.77 -24.88
C ASN A 296 17.45 24.25 -25.90
N ALA A 297 16.20 23.78 -25.76
CA ALA A 297 15.07 24.22 -26.58
C ALA A 297 14.32 25.44 -25.99
N GLY A 298 14.78 26.02 -24.88
CA GLY A 298 14.14 27.15 -24.19
C GLY A 298 12.80 26.79 -23.51
N ARG A 299 12.53 25.50 -23.30
CA ARG A 299 11.35 24.98 -22.60
C ARG A 299 11.73 24.64 -21.16
N PHE A 300 10.87 24.94 -20.17
CA PHE A 300 11.03 24.60 -18.75
C PHE A 300 12.31 25.17 -18.05
N PRO A 301 12.61 26.46 -18.15
CA PRO A 301 13.81 27.04 -17.55
C PRO A 301 13.85 26.94 -16.01
N ASP A 302 12.67 26.82 -15.35
CA ASP A 302 12.56 26.90 -13.88
C ASP A 302 12.58 25.54 -13.17
N ILE A 303 12.41 24.42 -13.87
CA ILE A 303 12.31 23.08 -13.23
C ILE A 303 13.64 22.69 -12.59
N ARG A 304 14.77 23.04 -13.20
CA ARG A 304 16.09 22.64 -12.74
C ARG A 304 16.51 23.28 -11.42
N SER A 305 16.07 24.49 -11.16
CA SER A 305 16.42 25.24 -9.94
C SER A 305 15.62 24.82 -8.71
N GLN A 306 14.45 24.20 -8.91
CA GLN A 306 13.52 23.99 -7.81
C GLN A 306 13.46 22.56 -7.29
N TYR A 307 13.62 21.49 -8.11
CA TYR A 307 13.37 20.13 -7.63
C TYR A 307 14.08 19.06 -8.44
N ILE A 308 14.87 18.23 -7.81
CA ILE A 308 15.27 16.92 -8.33
C ILE A 308 14.12 15.95 -8.02
N PHE A 309 13.21 15.74 -8.97
CA PHE A 309 12.10 14.80 -8.79
C PHE A 309 12.59 13.37 -9.02
N TRP A 310 12.36 12.52 -8.02
CA TRP A 310 12.73 11.12 -8.06
C TRP A 310 11.71 10.24 -8.80
N ASN A 311 10.53 10.77 -9.10
CA ASN A 311 9.43 10.02 -9.72
C ASN A 311 8.39 10.96 -10.33
N ALA A 312 7.53 10.41 -11.20
CA ALA A 312 6.48 11.14 -11.90
C ALA A 312 5.37 11.71 -10.98
N HIS A 313 5.40 11.44 -9.66
CA HIS A 313 4.36 11.83 -8.72
C HIS A 313 2.93 11.45 -9.15
N GLN A 314 2.80 10.47 -10.03
CA GLN A 314 1.57 9.87 -10.51
C GLN A 314 1.88 8.43 -10.95
N MET A 315 1.19 7.46 -10.36
CA MET A 315 1.53 6.04 -10.48
C MET A 315 1.43 5.52 -11.93
N ILE A 316 0.37 5.88 -12.65
CA ILE A 316 0.14 5.39 -14.02
C ILE A 316 1.22 5.94 -14.97
N LEU A 317 1.54 7.23 -14.88
CA LEU A 317 2.60 7.83 -15.67
C LEU A 317 3.97 7.25 -15.31
N GLY A 318 4.21 7.00 -14.00
CA GLY A 318 5.41 6.32 -13.56
C GLY A 318 5.56 4.93 -14.19
N ILE A 319 4.49 4.12 -14.17
CA ILE A 319 4.49 2.80 -14.81
C ILE A 319 4.69 2.91 -16.32
N LEU A 320 4.00 3.84 -16.98
CA LEU A 320 4.14 4.04 -18.42
C LEU A 320 5.58 4.45 -18.80
N CYS A 321 6.17 5.41 -18.09
CA CYS A 321 7.50 5.86 -18.45
C CYS A 321 8.59 4.83 -18.08
N GLU A 322 8.40 4.04 -17.02
CA GLU A 322 9.38 3.05 -16.58
C GLU A 322 9.23 1.69 -17.25
N THR A 323 8.00 1.21 -17.52
CA THR A 323 7.72 -0.15 -18.04
C THR A 323 6.91 -0.18 -19.32
N GLY A 324 6.56 0.98 -19.86
CA GLY A 324 5.80 1.13 -21.09
C GLY A 324 4.37 0.61 -21.00
N ILE A 325 3.74 0.49 -22.17
CA ILE A 325 2.37 -0.03 -22.27
C ILE A 325 2.27 -1.50 -21.86
N ALA A 326 3.34 -2.29 -22.10
CA ALA A 326 3.39 -3.69 -21.70
C ALA A 326 3.27 -3.84 -20.19
N GLY A 327 4.04 -3.05 -19.43
CA GLY A 327 3.94 -3.04 -17.97
C GLY A 327 2.58 -2.56 -17.47
N LEU A 328 2.02 -1.50 -18.08
CA LEU A 328 0.70 -0.99 -17.71
C LEU A 328 -0.42 -2.03 -17.92
N ILE A 329 -0.43 -2.74 -19.06
CA ILE A 329 -1.43 -3.78 -19.34
C ILE A 329 -1.37 -4.87 -18.26
N ILE A 330 -0.16 -5.37 -17.96
CA ILE A 330 0.00 -6.41 -16.93
C ILE A 330 -0.37 -5.89 -15.54
N PHE A 331 -0.02 -4.65 -15.23
CA PHE A 331 -0.42 -4.01 -13.98
C PHE A 331 -1.94 -3.93 -13.82
N ILE A 332 -2.66 -3.50 -14.86
CA ILE A 332 -4.13 -3.45 -14.85
C ILE A 332 -4.72 -4.86 -14.68
N LEU A 333 -4.18 -5.87 -15.38
CA LEU A 333 -4.63 -7.25 -15.23
C LEU A 333 -4.39 -7.79 -13.82
N LEU A 334 -3.27 -7.44 -13.20
CA LEU A 334 -2.93 -7.82 -11.83
C LEU A 334 -3.92 -7.21 -10.83
N ILE A 335 -4.20 -5.90 -10.95
CA ILE A 335 -5.18 -5.20 -10.11
C ILE A 335 -6.58 -5.79 -10.29
N TYR A 336 -7.03 -5.94 -11.51
CA TYR A 336 -8.34 -6.51 -11.81
C TYR A 336 -8.54 -7.87 -11.14
N ARG A 337 -7.53 -8.75 -11.22
CA ARG A 337 -7.57 -10.06 -10.56
C ARG A 337 -7.57 -9.95 -9.04
N ALA A 338 -6.70 -9.13 -8.48
CA ALA A 338 -6.62 -8.95 -7.04
C ALA A 338 -7.96 -8.42 -6.48
N ILE A 339 -8.58 -7.44 -7.13
CA ILE A 339 -9.88 -6.89 -6.73
C ILE A 339 -10.97 -7.97 -6.85
N ARG A 340 -11.05 -8.65 -8.00
CA ARG A 340 -12.03 -9.73 -8.22
C ARG A 340 -11.92 -10.83 -7.17
N ASP A 341 -10.71 -11.31 -6.91
CA ASP A 341 -10.46 -12.39 -5.97
C ASP A 341 -10.64 -11.91 -4.51
N GLY A 342 -10.32 -10.64 -4.24
CA GLY A 342 -10.61 -9.98 -2.96
C GLY A 342 -12.11 -9.90 -2.67
N ILE A 343 -12.91 -9.46 -3.62
CA ILE A 343 -14.37 -9.41 -3.48
C ILE A 343 -14.97 -10.81 -3.33
N LYS A 344 -14.52 -11.78 -4.15
CA LYS A 344 -15.05 -13.16 -4.13
C LYS A 344 -14.79 -13.89 -2.80
N ASN A 345 -13.71 -13.52 -2.10
CA ASN A 345 -13.32 -14.15 -0.83
C ASN A 345 -13.60 -13.27 0.40
N TYR A 346 -14.49 -12.27 0.26
CA TYR A 346 -15.00 -11.49 1.39
C TYR A 346 -15.59 -12.45 2.46
N PRO A 347 -15.48 -12.15 3.77
CA PRO A 347 -14.88 -10.96 4.37
C PRO A 347 -13.38 -11.09 4.70
N GLU A 348 -12.77 -12.27 4.61
CA GLU A 348 -11.41 -12.53 5.08
C GLU A 348 -10.35 -11.70 4.33
N THR A 349 -10.58 -11.45 3.05
CA THR A 349 -9.67 -10.67 2.19
C THR A 349 -9.87 -9.16 2.29
N PHE A 350 -10.93 -8.71 2.98
CA PHE A 350 -11.33 -7.31 2.95
C PHE A 350 -10.26 -6.34 3.49
N PRO A 351 -9.51 -6.65 4.57
CA PRO A 351 -8.41 -5.78 5.01
C PRO A 351 -7.33 -5.58 3.94
N ALA A 352 -6.95 -6.65 3.26
CA ALA A 352 -5.96 -6.59 2.18
C ALA A 352 -6.51 -5.90 0.93
N LEU A 353 -7.79 -6.09 0.62
CA LEU A 353 -8.46 -5.41 -0.49
C LEU A 353 -8.51 -3.90 -0.27
N LEU A 354 -8.87 -3.44 0.93
CA LEU A 354 -8.90 -2.01 1.22
C LEU A 354 -7.50 -1.40 1.27
N MET A 355 -6.49 -2.15 1.75
CA MET A 355 -5.09 -1.73 1.65
C MET A 355 -4.66 -1.51 0.19
N LEU A 356 -5.08 -2.41 -0.72
CA LEU A 356 -4.83 -2.26 -2.15
C LEU A 356 -5.56 -1.04 -2.74
N VAL A 357 -6.84 -0.85 -2.39
CA VAL A 357 -7.66 0.27 -2.86
C VAL A 357 -7.07 1.60 -2.40
N ASP A 358 -6.71 1.73 -1.13
CA ASP A 358 -6.08 2.93 -0.58
C ASP A 358 -4.77 3.27 -1.31
N PHE A 359 -3.93 2.26 -1.53
CA PHE A 359 -2.69 2.40 -2.30
C PHE A 359 -2.95 2.94 -3.72
N LEU A 360 -3.94 2.38 -4.43
CA LEU A 360 -4.27 2.78 -5.79
C LEU A 360 -4.78 4.23 -5.85
N ILE A 361 -5.64 4.62 -4.90
CA ILE A 361 -6.16 5.99 -4.83
C ILE A 361 -5.04 6.97 -4.49
N ALA A 362 -4.19 6.65 -3.49
CA ALA A 362 -3.03 7.45 -3.14
C ALA A 362 -2.05 7.61 -4.31
N GLY A 363 -1.91 6.56 -5.14
CA GLY A 363 -1.06 6.53 -6.32
C GLY A 363 -1.50 7.49 -7.44
N ILE A 364 -2.78 7.86 -7.50
CA ILE A 364 -3.27 8.89 -8.44
C ILE A 364 -2.61 10.24 -8.12
N GLY A 365 -2.41 10.53 -6.84
CA GLY A 365 -1.94 11.83 -6.37
C GLY A 365 -0.47 11.93 -5.97
N GLY A 366 0.35 10.86 -6.07
CA GLY A 366 1.74 11.05 -5.71
C GLY A 366 2.58 9.88 -5.28
N TYR A 367 2.02 8.69 -5.14
CA TYR A 367 2.79 7.53 -4.68
C TYR A 367 3.02 6.54 -5.83
N GLY A 368 4.29 6.27 -6.12
CA GLY A 368 4.71 5.31 -7.13
C GLY A 368 5.47 4.12 -6.53
N PHE A 369 5.88 3.19 -7.39
CA PHE A 369 6.65 2.00 -6.98
C PHE A 369 8.14 2.27 -6.72
N HIS A 370 8.62 3.48 -7.01
CA HIS A 370 10.03 3.85 -6.88
C HIS A 370 10.61 3.65 -5.47
N ARG A 371 9.80 3.71 -4.43
CA ARG A 371 10.25 3.44 -3.06
C ARG A 371 9.85 2.04 -2.62
N SER A 372 10.81 1.29 -2.07
CA SER A 372 10.60 -0.11 -1.65
C SER A 372 9.44 -0.29 -0.69
N TRP A 373 9.20 0.66 0.22
CA TRP A 373 8.11 0.57 1.19
C TRP A 373 6.72 0.78 0.56
N ASN A 374 6.58 1.62 -0.47
CA ASN A 374 5.33 1.76 -1.20
C ASN A 374 4.97 0.45 -1.90
N SER A 375 5.94 -0.10 -2.65
CA SER A 375 5.74 -1.37 -3.34
C SER A 375 5.49 -2.53 -2.39
N ALA A 376 6.05 -2.48 -1.16
CA ALA A 376 5.82 -3.48 -0.14
C ALA A 376 4.33 -3.63 0.21
N PHE A 377 3.64 -2.52 0.46
CA PHE A 377 2.21 -2.56 0.78
C PHE A 377 1.36 -3.09 -0.37
N PHE A 378 1.69 -2.72 -1.60
CA PHE A 378 0.98 -3.19 -2.79
C PHE A 378 1.12 -4.71 -2.98
N PHE A 379 2.36 -5.21 -3.03
CA PHE A 379 2.60 -6.64 -3.26
C PHE A 379 2.22 -7.50 -2.07
N LEU A 380 2.34 -6.97 -0.84
CA LEU A 380 1.84 -7.62 0.36
C LEU A 380 0.32 -7.81 0.30
N ALA A 381 -0.44 -6.77 -0.10
CA ALA A 381 -1.90 -6.86 -0.25
C ALA A 381 -2.30 -7.94 -1.25
N ILE A 382 -1.64 -7.96 -2.42
CA ILE A 382 -1.88 -8.99 -3.44
C ILE A 382 -1.54 -10.37 -2.92
N GLY A 383 -0.41 -10.53 -2.23
CA GLY A 383 0.02 -11.79 -1.64
C GLY A 383 -0.96 -12.31 -0.58
N LEU A 384 -1.50 -11.42 0.26
CA LEU A 384 -2.51 -11.77 1.25
C LEU A 384 -3.80 -12.26 0.60
N ILE A 385 -4.30 -11.56 -0.42
CA ILE A 385 -5.51 -11.95 -1.17
C ILE A 385 -5.30 -13.32 -1.82
N GLU A 386 -4.16 -13.51 -2.48
CA GLU A 386 -3.82 -14.77 -3.16
C GLU A 386 -3.69 -15.93 -2.17
N GLY A 387 -3.00 -15.77 -1.06
CA GLY A 387 -2.83 -16.80 -0.06
C GLY A 387 -4.15 -17.22 0.60
N LEU A 388 -5.03 -16.26 0.93
CA LEU A 388 -6.37 -16.57 1.47
C LEU A 388 -7.23 -17.32 0.45
N ARG A 389 -7.16 -16.99 -0.82
CA ARG A 389 -7.84 -17.68 -1.90
C ARG A 389 -7.34 -19.13 -2.03
N LEU A 390 -6.02 -19.33 -2.04
CA LEU A 390 -5.42 -20.67 -2.12
C LEU A 390 -5.86 -21.55 -0.97
N ARG A 391 -5.85 -20.99 0.24
CA ARG A 391 -6.30 -21.70 1.43
C ARG A 391 -7.76 -22.14 1.35
N LYS A 392 -8.66 -21.26 0.90
CA LYS A 392 -10.07 -21.60 0.74
C LYS A 392 -10.27 -22.76 -0.23
N ASN A 393 -9.54 -22.74 -1.34
CA ASN A 393 -9.60 -23.80 -2.35
C ASN A 393 -9.04 -25.15 -1.83
N SER A 394 -8.03 -25.13 -0.94
CA SER A 394 -7.49 -26.37 -0.34
C SER A 394 -8.46 -27.02 0.64
N LEU A 395 -9.16 -26.21 1.44
CA LEU A 395 -10.15 -26.70 2.38
C LEU A 395 -11.35 -27.36 1.68
N ILE A 396 -11.74 -26.84 0.51
CA ILE A 396 -12.83 -27.42 -0.30
C ILE A 396 -12.43 -28.78 -0.90
N ARG A 397 -11.14 -29.01 -1.15
CA ARG A 397 -10.62 -30.24 -1.76
C ARG A 397 -10.30 -31.35 -0.77
N GLN A 398 -10.30 -31.09 0.53
CA GLN A 398 -10.19 -32.15 1.52
C GLN A 398 -11.52 -32.93 1.51
N PRO A 399 -11.52 -34.25 1.25
CA PRO A 399 -12.72 -35.03 1.42
C PRO A 399 -13.22 -34.83 2.85
N PRO A 400 -14.57 -34.84 3.08
CA PRO A 400 -15.10 -34.78 4.43
C PRO A 400 -14.38 -35.87 5.23
N ALA A 401 -13.79 -35.45 6.37
CA ALA A 401 -13.18 -36.41 7.28
C ALA A 401 -14.19 -37.54 7.45
N GLN A 402 -13.78 -38.75 7.14
CA GLN A 402 -14.60 -39.90 7.46
C GLN A 402 -14.83 -39.83 8.97
N HIS A 403 -15.99 -39.28 9.34
CA HIS A 403 -16.46 -39.32 10.72
C HIS A 403 -16.46 -40.79 11.09
N ASP A 404 -15.66 -41.13 12.05
CA ASP A 404 -15.53 -42.35 12.76
C ASP A 404 -16.76 -43.25 12.53
N GLN A 405 -16.56 -44.28 11.74
CA GLN A 405 -17.45 -45.43 11.86
C GLN A 405 -17.35 -45.85 13.33
N PRO A 406 -18.48 -45.92 14.06
CA PRO A 406 -18.44 -46.41 15.40
C PRO A 406 -17.84 -47.82 15.32
N CYS A 407 -16.71 -48.00 16.01
CA CYS A 407 -16.08 -49.30 16.20
C CYS A 407 -17.16 -50.30 16.60
N GLY A 408 -17.33 -51.30 15.75
CA GLY A 408 -18.40 -52.29 15.86
C GLY A 408 -18.51 -52.81 17.27
N ALA A 409 -19.72 -52.78 17.78
CA ALA A 409 -20.16 -53.71 18.80
C ALA A 409 -19.97 -55.13 18.25
N GLN A 410 -18.87 -55.76 18.66
CA GLN A 410 -18.79 -57.23 18.63
C GLN A 410 -19.77 -57.69 19.67
N ALA A 411 -20.92 -58.18 19.15
CA ALA A 411 -21.84 -58.98 19.94
C ALA A 411 -21.19 -60.34 20.21
N GLU A 412 -21.05 -60.66 21.48
CA GLU A 412 -20.98 -62.03 21.95
C GLU A 412 -22.37 -62.71 21.84
#